data_a9115ad7886e6fe9ca176efcd9c0d04d
#
_entry.id   a9115ad7886e6fe9ca176efcd9c0d04d
#
_cell.length_a   1.000
_cell.length_b   1.000
_cell.length_c   1.000
_cell.angle_alpha   90.00
_cell.angle_beta   90.00
_cell.angle_gamma   90.00
#
_symmetry.space_group_name_H-M   'P 1'
#
loop_
_entity.id
_entity.type
_entity.pdbx_description
1 polymer ?
#
loop_
_entity_poly.entity_id
_entity_poly.type
_entity_poly.pdbx_seq_one_letter_code
_entity_poly.pdbx_strand_id
1 'polypeptide(L)'
;MCGISALLGSDDPGLARKMAKSLSHRGPDGIRSWNDELCSLGHARLSIVDLLGSDQPIGSEHGCWLVQNGEIYNFAGLRTEFSGYEWRTKGDAETILAAHHHSVRPPTSGPTQIGKSNVKGWIRRTSGADDAGNPAVKHIGWASQLDGIWGFALWDSRHQELVLCRDPLGVKPLLRTITADGTLLVASEAKAFCHHEAYTPRMDENAMLARLAFEYPLDETTLFEGVVQVAPGTVETWSLDGEGRATLTGLASYSRETVAPSAAWNPDLEAAGLLDSLCESVEDRLMSDVPLGIILSGGLDSSLVAGLAHRAAKQAGKPVPECWTIAESEDNPDFVAAEQVAASLDLGHHTSTLEEDSFWRALPSLGWHGEDLDISVLFFQPLFERMAQDVTVGLCGQGADELHGGYPRYRDLAGHRELISDRLRASRHPFAEALIKDISAAAPRGAGQPWRANSHDPSRRFADLTSTLQFELDHGQLTNFQLRLVDRHSMAHGLEVRVPFLGTAHRRASHTLPLDWRVRGSQEKLALRAAAALTDLPESIVKRPKLPAGTATTPILLASLLDELRPHAADWAARHPALERILKTQPDMAIGLRLFESLHIVDGGVGRENRDLWTLLEDVE
;
A
#
# COMPACT_ATOMS: atom_id res chain seq x y z
N MET A 1 0.80 -13.26 2.72
CA MET A 1 -0.20 -12.16 2.87
C MET A 1 -1.61 -12.68 2.81
N CYS A 2 -2.60 -11.90 3.27
CA CYS A 2 -3.91 -12.46 3.56
C CYS A 2 -5.03 -11.49 3.17
N GLY A 3 -6.26 -11.98 3.13
CA GLY A 3 -7.46 -11.17 3.22
C GLY A 3 -7.99 -11.20 4.64
N ILE A 4 -8.19 -10.05 5.26
CA ILE A 4 -8.77 -9.98 6.61
C ILE A 4 -10.12 -9.29 6.59
N SER A 5 -10.96 -9.67 7.55
CA SER A 5 -12.21 -8.99 7.89
C SER A 5 -12.42 -8.96 9.39
N ALA A 6 -13.02 -7.89 9.89
CA ALA A 6 -13.46 -7.77 11.27
C ALA A 6 -14.78 -7.01 11.34
N LEU A 7 -15.61 -7.34 12.32
CA LEU A 7 -16.88 -6.68 12.60
C LEU A 7 -16.99 -6.39 14.09
N LEU A 8 -17.58 -5.24 14.42
CA LEU A 8 -17.93 -4.89 15.79
C LEU A 8 -19.39 -4.44 15.84
N GLY A 9 -20.21 -5.13 16.67
CA GLY A 9 -21.63 -4.83 16.83
C GLY A 9 -22.55 -5.53 15.82
N SER A 10 -22.11 -6.60 15.17
CA SER A 10 -22.94 -7.37 14.22
C SER A 10 -23.58 -8.60 14.89
N ASP A 11 -24.85 -8.84 14.59
CA ASP A 11 -25.59 -10.02 15.04
C ASP A 11 -25.39 -11.27 14.15
N ASP A 12 -24.72 -11.15 12.97
CA ASP A 12 -24.43 -12.30 12.08
C ASP A 12 -23.02 -12.87 12.35
N PRO A 13 -22.91 -13.97 13.11
CA PRO A 13 -21.61 -14.60 13.40
C PRO A 13 -20.95 -15.22 12.16
N GLY A 14 -21.68 -15.40 11.07
CA GLY A 14 -21.18 -15.95 9.81
C GLY A 14 -20.62 -14.88 8.86
N LEU A 15 -20.89 -13.59 9.11
CA LEU A 15 -20.60 -12.52 8.17
C LEU A 15 -19.09 -12.32 7.97
N ALA A 16 -18.28 -12.33 9.04
CA ALA A 16 -16.83 -12.22 8.91
C ALA A 16 -16.24 -13.32 8.00
N ARG A 17 -16.77 -14.54 8.07
CA ARG A 17 -16.37 -15.63 7.18
C ARG A 17 -16.80 -15.40 5.73
N LYS A 18 -18.02 -14.86 5.50
CA LYS A 18 -18.48 -14.50 4.14
C LYS A 18 -17.59 -13.42 3.53
N MET A 19 -17.28 -12.36 4.31
CA MET A 19 -16.38 -11.30 3.92
C MET A 19 -14.96 -11.82 3.61
N ALA A 20 -14.39 -12.66 4.48
CA ALA A 20 -13.07 -13.28 4.23
C ALA A 20 -13.09 -14.17 2.98
N LYS A 21 -14.20 -14.87 2.71
CA LYS A 21 -14.33 -15.71 1.50
C LYS A 21 -14.30 -14.88 0.21
N SER A 22 -14.87 -13.68 0.19
CA SER A 22 -14.79 -12.78 -0.99
C SER A 22 -13.37 -12.26 -1.25
N LEU A 23 -12.47 -12.42 -0.28
CA LEU A 23 -11.06 -12.09 -0.36
C LEU A 23 -10.15 -13.32 -0.61
N SER A 24 -10.70 -14.45 -1.04
CA SER A 24 -9.97 -15.71 -1.24
C SER A 24 -8.85 -15.63 -2.28
N HIS A 25 -8.94 -14.70 -3.25
CA HIS A 25 -7.86 -14.41 -4.20
C HIS A 25 -6.59 -13.92 -3.48
N ARG A 26 -6.72 -13.21 -2.35
CA ARG A 26 -5.58 -12.76 -1.54
C ARG A 26 -4.96 -13.90 -0.72
N GLY A 27 -5.77 -14.90 -0.35
CA GLY A 27 -5.33 -16.00 0.49
C GLY A 27 -6.05 -17.30 0.14
N PRO A 28 -5.57 -18.02 -0.89
CA PRO A 28 -6.23 -19.24 -1.38
C PRO A 28 -6.07 -20.46 -0.48
N ASP A 29 -5.15 -20.44 0.51
CA ASP A 29 -4.77 -21.65 1.28
C ASP A 29 -5.79 -22.02 2.37
N GLY A 30 -6.71 -21.12 2.71
CA GLY A 30 -7.76 -21.44 3.66
C GLY A 30 -8.57 -20.26 4.16
N ILE A 31 -9.82 -20.52 4.55
CA ILE A 31 -10.74 -19.52 5.10
C ILE A 31 -11.12 -19.92 6.52
N ARG A 32 -10.81 -19.06 7.49
CA ARG A 32 -11.17 -19.26 8.90
C ARG A 32 -11.87 -18.03 9.47
N SER A 33 -12.61 -18.25 10.55
CA SER A 33 -13.25 -17.17 11.31
C SER A 33 -13.35 -17.53 12.78
N TRP A 34 -13.45 -16.51 13.60
CA TRP A 34 -13.74 -16.58 15.03
C TRP A 34 -14.72 -15.46 15.38
N ASN A 35 -15.54 -15.67 16.41
CA ASN A 35 -16.45 -14.66 16.94
C ASN A 35 -16.75 -14.88 18.43
N ASP A 36 -17.10 -13.80 19.09
CA ASP A 36 -17.86 -13.78 20.36
C ASP A 36 -19.19 -13.01 20.15
N GLU A 37 -19.80 -12.56 21.24
CA GLU A 37 -21.08 -11.82 21.19
C GLU A 37 -20.96 -10.42 20.60
N LEU A 38 -19.77 -9.82 20.56
CA LEU A 38 -19.54 -8.40 20.20
C LEU A 38 -18.72 -8.23 18.93
N CYS A 39 -17.75 -9.14 18.71
CA CYS A 39 -16.78 -9.03 17.62
C CYS A 39 -16.67 -10.33 16.83
N SER A 40 -16.51 -10.17 15.53
CA SER A 40 -16.23 -11.29 14.62
C SER A 40 -14.99 -10.98 13.78
N LEU A 41 -14.11 -11.97 13.60
CA LEU A 41 -12.88 -11.90 12.82
C LEU A 41 -12.88 -12.96 11.73
N GLY A 42 -12.44 -12.61 10.53
CA GLY A 42 -12.31 -13.52 9.40
C GLY A 42 -10.97 -13.38 8.70
N HIS A 43 -10.46 -14.48 8.18
CA HIS A 43 -9.14 -14.56 7.56
C HIS A 43 -9.15 -15.47 6.34
N ALA A 44 -8.64 -14.97 5.22
CA ALA A 44 -8.28 -15.73 4.03
C ALA A 44 -6.75 -15.80 3.97
N ARG A 45 -6.19 -17.00 4.12
CA ARG A 45 -4.76 -17.24 4.35
C ARG A 45 -3.98 -17.41 3.06
N LEU A 46 -2.84 -16.69 2.94
CA LEU A 46 -1.72 -17.05 2.10
C LEU A 46 -0.56 -17.45 3.01
N SER A 47 -0.13 -18.70 2.93
CA SER A 47 0.87 -19.30 3.82
C SER A 47 2.28 -18.98 3.35
N ILE A 48 3.04 -18.19 4.12
CA ILE A 48 4.42 -17.78 3.78
C ILE A 48 5.41 -18.19 4.87
N VAL A 49 5.06 -17.94 6.14
CA VAL A 49 5.86 -18.32 7.30
C VAL A 49 5.06 -19.24 8.19
N ASP A 50 5.70 -20.30 8.71
CA ASP A 50 5.06 -21.35 9.52
C ASP A 50 3.83 -21.95 8.82
N LEU A 51 4.05 -22.63 7.70
CA LEU A 51 3.02 -23.08 6.77
C LEU A 51 1.90 -23.90 7.42
N LEU A 52 2.19 -24.62 8.51
CA LEU A 52 1.26 -25.53 9.18
C LEU A 52 0.71 -24.98 10.50
N GLY A 53 1.38 -24.01 11.13
CA GLY A 53 1.11 -23.62 12.52
C GLY A 53 0.41 -22.27 12.71
N SER A 54 0.56 -21.34 11.77
CA SER A 54 0.12 -19.93 11.92
C SER A 54 -1.25 -19.63 11.30
N ASP A 55 -2.23 -20.52 11.54
CA ASP A 55 -3.61 -20.25 11.14
C ASP A 55 -4.19 -19.07 11.94
N GLN A 56 -4.90 -18.20 11.25
CA GLN A 56 -5.59 -17.05 11.84
C GLN A 56 -7.12 -17.21 11.67
N PRO A 57 -7.95 -16.66 12.60
CA PRO A 57 -7.60 -15.81 13.75
C PRO A 57 -6.78 -16.53 14.83
N ILE A 58 -5.73 -15.86 15.36
CA ILE A 58 -4.87 -16.40 16.43
C ILE A 58 -5.42 -15.90 17.76
N GLY A 59 -5.68 -16.82 18.71
CA GLY A 59 -6.11 -16.49 20.07
C GLY A 59 -4.97 -16.58 21.08
N SER A 60 -4.95 -15.67 22.06
CA SER A 60 -4.07 -15.76 23.23
C SER A 60 -4.80 -16.28 24.46
N GLU A 61 -4.08 -16.76 25.49
CA GLU A 61 -4.64 -17.15 26.77
C GLU A 61 -5.33 -16.00 27.53
N HIS A 62 -5.00 -14.78 27.12
CA HIS A 62 -5.50 -13.57 27.76
C HIS A 62 -6.77 -13.01 27.10
N GLY A 63 -7.46 -13.80 26.25
CA GLY A 63 -8.71 -13.39 25.62
C GLY A 63 -8.55 -12.39 24.48
N CYS A 64 -7.34 -12.26 23.92
CA CYS A 64 -7.12 -11.46 22.73
C CYS A 64 -7.14 -12.34 21.48
N TRP A 65 -7.70 -11.82 20.39
CA TRP A 65 -7.77 -12.45 19.10
C TRP A 65 -7.27 -11.53 17.99
N LEU A 66 -6.53 -12.06 17.04
CA LEU A 66 -5.85 -11.30 16.00
C LEU A 66 -6.11 -11.87 14.61
N VAL A 67 -6.34 -10.97 13.64
CA VAL A 67 -6.17 -11.22 12.22
C VAL A 67 -5.23 -10.17 11.62
N GLN A 68 -4.26 -10.63 10.84
CA GLN A 68 -3.23 -9.80 10.20
C GLN A 68 -3.15 -10.08 8.71
N ASN A 69 -3.02 -9.03 7.92
CA ASN A 69 -2.54 -9.05 6.55
C ASN A 69 -1.16 -8.39 6.52
N GLY A 70 -0.09 -9.15 6.40
CA GLY A 70 1.28 -8.61 6.39
C GLY A 70 2.33 -9.55 6.95
N GLU A 71 3.52 -8.99 7.20
CA GLU A 71 4.70 -9.67 7.74
C GLU A 71 5.43 -8.76 8.75
N ILE A 72 5.84 -9.32 9.89
CA ILE A 72 6.68 -8.64 10.89
C ILE A 72 8.10 -9.17 10.74
N TYR A 73 8.97 -8.41 10.07
CA TYR A 73 10.32 -8.87 9.72
C TYR A 73 11.23 -9.07 10.94
N ASN A 74 11.08 -8.25 11.98
CA ASN A 74 11.86 -8.37 13.21
C ASN A 74 11.29 -9.36 14.24
N PHE A 75 10.35 -10.24 13.84
CA PHE A 75 9.64 -11.16 14.74
C PHE A 75 10.59 -12.08 15.54
N ALA A 76 11.67 -12.55 14.96
CA ALA A 76 12.63 -13.44 15.64
C ALA A 76 13.29 -12.75 16.85
N GLY A 77 13.65 -11.46 16.70
CA GLY A 77 14.17 -10.64 17.80
C GLY A 77 13.12 -10.40 18.89
N LEU A 78 11.89 -10.04 18.49
CA LEU A 78 10.78 -9.83 19.43
C LEU A 78 10.41 -11.12 20.17
N ARG A 79 10.48 -12.29 19.54
CA ARG A 79 10.25 -13.58 20.22
C ARG A 79 11.28 -13.83 21.31
N THR A 80 12.53 -13.42 21.12
CA THR A 80 13.58 -13.53 22.12
C THR A 80 13.35 -12.53 23.27
N GLU A 81 12.93 -11.31 22.96
CA GLU A 81 12.63 -10.28 23.94
C GLU A 81 11.42 -10.66 24.83
N PHE A 82 10.37 -11.21 24.21
CA PHE A 82 9.16 -11.65 24.91
C PHE A 82 9.24 -13.10 25.39
N SER A 83 10.37 -13.52 25.91
CA SER A 83 10.66 -14.90 26.32
C SER A 83 9.70 -15.48 27.39
N GLY A 84 8.94 -14.63 28.09
CA GLY A 84 7.89 -15.05 29.05
C GLY A 84 6.50 -15.24 28.44
N TYR A 85 6.32 -15.03 27.15
CA TYR A 85 5.07 -15.27 26.45
C TYR A 85 4.95 -16.74 26.01
N GLU A 86 3.77 -17.33 26.16
CA GLU A 86 3.50 -18.71 25.76
C GLU A 86 3.13 -18.77 24.27
N TRP A 87 4.11 -19.05 23.45
CA TRP A 87 3.98 -19.10 21.99
C TRP A 87 3.21 -20.37 21.54
N ARG A 88 2.23 -20.17 20.67
CA ARG A 88 1.42 -21.23 20.06
C ARG A 88 1.82 -21.55 18.62
N THR A 89 2.41 -20.58 17.92
CA THR A 89 2.84 -20.68 16.53
C THR A 89 4.33 -20.37 16.41
N LYS A 90 4.89 -20.60 15.25
CA LYS A 90 6.26 -20.18 14.91
C LYS A 90 6.27 -18.96 13.98
N GLY A 91 5.10 -18.49 13.54
CA GLY A 91 4.95 -17.35 12.62
C GLY A 91 5.18 -16.01 13.30
N ASP A 92 5.17 -15.00 12.48
CA ASP A 92 5.42 -13.61 12.82
C ASP A 92 4.20 -12.93 13.49
N ALA A 93 2.97 -13.23 13.02
CA ALA A 93 1.74 -12.59 13.45
C ALA A 93 1.52 -12.65 14.97
N GLU A 94 1.85 -13.76 15.61
CA GLU A 94 1.68 -13.92 17.07
C GLU A 94 2.55 -12.96 17.88
N THR A 95 3.61 -12.37 17.29
CA THR A 95 4.42 -11.34 17.97
C THR A 95 3.64 -10.07 18.28
N ILE A 96 2.58 -9.77 17.53
CA ILE A 96 1.67 -8.66 17.81
C ILE A 96 0.91 -8.91 19.13
N LEU A 97 0.40 -10.14 19.33
CA LEU A 97 -0.27 -10.52 20.58
C LEU A 97 0.69 -10.48 21.77
N ALA A 98 1.92 -10.95 21.59
CA ALA A 98 2.96 -10.91 22.61
C ALA A 98 3.34 -9.47 22.99
N ALA A 99 3.53 -8.60 22.00
CA ALA A 99 3.84 -7.18 22.21
C ALA A 99 2.70 -6.45 22.92
N HIS A 100 1.46 -6.67 22.51
CA HIS A 100 0.26 -6.16 23.17
C HIS A 100 0.19 -6.63 24.62
N HIS A 101 0.35 -7.92 24.87
CA HIS A 101 0.31 -8.50 26.23
C HIS A 101 1.38 -7.90 27.15
N HIS A 102 2.61 -7.70 26.65
CA HIS A 102 3.73 -7.15 27.42
C HIS A 102 3.48 -5.70 27.81
N SER A 103 2.79 -4.92 26.99
CA SER A 103 2.49 -3.51 27.23
C SER A 103 1.35 -3.27 28.23
N VAL A 104 0.39 -4.19 28.29
CA VAL A 104 -0.83 -4.08 29.14
C VAL A 104 -0.60 -4.66 30.54
N ARG A 105 0.47 -5.43 30.76
CA ARG A 105 0.80 -6.02 32.07
C ARG A 105 1.45 -4.96 32.96
N PRO A 106 0.93 -4.69 34.19
CA PRO A 106 1.67 -3.85 35.15
C PRO A 106 3.02 -4.52 35.45
N PRO A 107 4.14 -3.74 35.51
CA PRO A 107 5.46 -4.30 35.76
C PRO A 107 5.47 -5.08 37.09
N THR A 108 5.60 -6.39 37.01
CA THR A 108 5.87 -7.23 38.16
C THR A 108 7.33 -7.06 38.51
N SER A 109 7.60 -6.19 39.53
CA SER A 109 8.90 -5.97 40.17
C SER A 109 10.01 -5.31 39.34
N GLY A 110 10.27 -4.04 39.69
CA GLY A 110 11.48 -3.27 39.37
C GLY A 110 11.48 -2.57 38.02
N PRO A 111 12.12 -1.38 37.91
CA PRO A 111 12.25 -0.72 36.64
C PRO A 111 13.19 -1.54 35.76
N THR A 112 12.64 -2.33 34.85
CA THR A 112 13.38 -2.83 33.71
C THR A 112 13.77 -1.59 32.92
N GLN A 113 15.05 -1.24 32.95
CA GLN A 113 15.58 -0.21 32.05
C GLN A 113 15.32 -0.72 30.64
N ILE A 114 14.21 -0.30 30.04
CA ILE A 114 14.03 -0.36 28.60
C ILE A 114 15.21 0.41 28.07
N GLY A 115 16.08 -0.30 27.33
CA GLY A 115 17.26 0.31 26.74
C GLY A 115 16.78 1.58 26.03
N LYS A 116 17.34 2.71 26.45
CA LYS A 116 17.11 3.99 25.80
C LYS A 116 17.67 3.88 24.39
N SER A 117 16.93 3.25 23.47
CA SER A 117 17.11 3.54 22.07
C SER A 117 16.84 5.04 21.95
N ASN A 118 17.86 5.77 21.49
CA ASN A 118 17.81 7.22 21.31
C ASN A 118 16.79 7.61 20.22
N VAL A 119 15.51 7.34 20.42
CA VAL A 119 14.41 7.87 19.64
C VAL A 119 14.00 9.23 20.24
N LYS A 120 14.99 10.08 20.47
CA LYS A 120 14.74 11.50 20.72
C LYS A 120 14.47 12.14 19.35
N GLY A 121 13.19 12.35 19.03
CA GLY A 121 12.80 13.27 17.98
C GLY A 121 11.55 12.99 17.18
N TRP A 122 10.92 11.82 17.30
CA TRP A 122 9.87 11.39 16.34
C TRP A 122 8.47 11.19 16.94
N ILE A 123 8.29 11.33 18.23
CA ILE A 123 6.97 11.43 18.82
C ILE A 123 6.59 12.90 18.78
N ARG A 124 5.92 13.35 17.70
CA ARG A 124 5.12 14.56 17.81
C ARG A 124 3.99 14.22 18.76
N ARG A 125 4.08 14.67 20.01
CA ARG A 125 2.91 14.81 20.87
C ARG A 125 1.86 15.56 20.05
N THR A 126 0.69 14.96 19.91
CA THR A 126 -0.49 15.71 19.51
C THR A 126 -0.59 16.91 20.44
N SER A 127 -0.32 18.11 19.93
CA SER A 127 -0.46 19.35 20.68
C SER A 127 -1.95 19.70 20.76
N GLY A 128 -2.65 19.08 21.68
CA GLY A 128 -4.06 19.34 21.95
C GLY A 128 -4.46 18.57 23.20
N ALA A 129 -4.84 19.29 24.23
CA ALA A 129 -5.27 18.84 25.53
C ALA A 129 -5.80 17.38 25.59
N ASP A 130 -5.24 16.62 26.57
CA ASP A 130 -5.69 15.34 27.09
C ASP A 130 -5.23 14.06 26.38
N ASP A 131 -3.91 13.80 26.33
CA ASP A 131 -3.36 12.45 26.13
C ASP A 131 -3.82 11.45 27.23
N ALA A 132 -4.24 11.94 28.39
CA ALA A 132 -4.61 11.13 29.54
C ALA A 132 -5.93 10.33 29.38
N GLY A 133 -6.74 10.65 28.36
CA GLY A 133 -8.03 10.00 28.11
C GLY A 133 -8.14 9.27 26.77
N ASN A 134 -7.09 9.27 25.91
CA ASN A 134 -7.12 8.62 24.60
C ASN A 134 -6.66 7.14 24.68
N PRO A 135 -7.58 6.16 24.54
CA PRO A 135 -7.24 4.73 24.67
C PRO A 135 -6.19 4.23 23.69
N ALA A 136 -6.07 4.85 22.49
CA ALA A 136 -5.11 4.43 21.48
C ALA A 136 -3.65 4.72 21.90
N VAL A 137 -3.40 5.66 22.79
CA VAL A 137 -2.04 6.06 23.22
C VAL A 137 -1.30 4.91 23.91
N LYS A 138 -2.00 4.04 24.64
CA LYS A 138 -1.40 2.86 25.30
C LYS A 138 -0.78 1.88 24.30
N HIS A 139 -1.22 1.89 23.05
CA HIS A 139 -0.75 0.98 22.02
C HIS A 139 0.46 1.51 21.22
N ILE A 140 0.78 2.82 21.30
CA ILE A 140 1.91 3.42 20.56
C ILE A 140 3.23 2.72 20.88
N GLY A 141 3.49 2.42 22.15
CA GLY A 141 4.76 1.88 22.63
C GLY A 141 5.12 0.56 21.99
N TRP A 142 4.20 -0.38 21.94
CA TRP A 142 4.46 -1.68 21.34
C TRP A 142 4.31 -1.67 19.81
N ALA A 143 3.37 -0.90 19.23
CA ALA A 143 3.23 -0.80 17.79
C ALA A 143 4.48 -0.23 17.11
N SER A 144 5.17 0.71 17.78
CA SER A 144 6.42 1.30 17.28
C SER A 144 7.65 0.37 17.33
N GLN A 145 7.54 -0.78 17.99
CA GLN A 145 8.60 -1.80 18.04
C GLN A 145 8.55 -2.76 16.84
N LEU A 146 7.40 -2.83 16.17
CA LEU A 146 7.23 -3.68 15.00
C LEU A 146 7.99 -3.10 13.80
N ASP A 147 8.75 -3.94 13.09
CA ASP A 147 9.33 -3.61 11.78
C ASP A 147 8.79 -4.60 10.75
N GLY A 148 8.15 -4.07 9.72
CA GLY A 148 7.47 -4.89 8.73
C GLY A 148 6.44 -4.11 7.92
N ILE A 149 5.48 -4.86 7.38
CA ILE A 149 4.33 -4.37 6.61
C ILE A 149 3.07 -5.05 7.13
N TRP A 150 2.06 -4.28 7.52
CA TRP A 150 0.85 -4.87 8.12
C TRP A 150 -0.40 -4.00 8.05
N GLY A 151 -1.54 -4.66 8.01
CA GLY A 151 -2.82 -4.16 8.45
C GLY A 151 -3.46 -5.23 9.32
N PHE A 152 -3.83 -4.93 10.57
CA PHE A 152 -4.40 -5.92 11.46
C PHE A 152 -5.58 -5.40 12.27
N ALA A 153 -6.41 -6.35 12.71
CA ALA A 153 -7.45 -6.14 13.69
C ALA A 153 -7.21 -7.07 14.89
N LEU A 154 -7.10 -6.48 16.09
CA LEU A 154 -6.90 -7.17 17.35
C LEU A 154 -8.08 -6.89 18.26
N TRP A 155 -8.80 -7.93 18.68
CA TRP A 155 -9.88 -7.86 19.65
C TRP A 155 -9.39 -8.23 21.05
N ASP A 156 -9.55 -7.34 22.03
CA ASP A 156 -9.33 -7.64 23.44
C ASP A 156 -10.70 -7.80 24.14
N SER A 157 -11.13 -9.04 24.33
CA SER A 157 -12.44 -9.35 24.91
C SER A 157 -12.59 -8.90 26.36
N ARG A 158 -11.49 -8.75 27.10
CA ARG A 158 -11.51 -8.29 28.50
C ARG A 158 -11.84 -6.81 28.62
N HIS A 159 -11.36 -6.02 27.65
CA HIS A 159 -11.60 -4.58 27.60
C HIS A 159 -12.73 -4.22 26.64
N GLN A 160 -13.26 -5.21 25.89
CA GLN A 160 -14.26 -5.02 24.83
C GLN A 160 -13.80 -3.96 23.84
N GLU A 161 -12.54 -4.05 23.42
CA GLU A 161 -11.86 -3.08 22.55
C GLU A 161 -11.34 -3.76 21.29
N LEU A 162 -11.72 -3.23 20.12
CA LEU A 162 -11.13 -3.59 18.84
C LEU A 162 -10.04 -2.58 18.49
N VAL A 163 -8.82 -3.06 18.29
CA VAL A 163 -7.66 -2.27 17.89
C VAL A 163 -7.39 -2.50 16.43
N LEU A 164 -7.40 -1.43 15.63
CA LEU A 164 -6.96 -1.45 14.23
C LEU A 164 -5.61 -0.76 14.14
N CYS A 165 -4.66 -1.38 13.46
CA CYS A 165 -3.33 -0.80 13.29
C CYS A 165 -2.81 -1.06 11.88
N ARG A 166 -2.18 -0.05 11.29
CA ARG A 166 -1.61 -0.11 9.95
C ARG A 166 -0.14 0.27 9.97
N ASP A 167 0.68 -0.35 9.14
CA ASP A 167 2.12 -0.12 9.05
C ASP A 167 2.48 1.35 8.76
N PRO A 168 3.74 1.76 9.01
CA PRO A 168 4.16 3.18 8.93
C PRO A 168 3.86 3.89 7.61
N LEU A 169 3.83 3.16 6.49
CA LEU A 169 3.58 3.71 5.15
C LEU A 169 2.25 3.26 4.53
N GLY A 170 1.50 2.39 5.23
CA GLY A 170 0.27 1.82 4.71
C GLY A 170 0.49 0.90 3.51
N VAL A 171 1.58 0.11 3.53
CA VAL A 171 1.88 -0.89 2.49
C VAL A 171 0.74 -1.89 2.38
N LYS A 172 0.18 -2.31 3.53
CA LYS A 172 -0.96 -3.21 3.55
C LYS A 172 -2.28 -2.45 3.69
N PRO A 173 -3.30 -2.81 2.88
CA PRO A 173 -4.60 -2.17 2.97
C PRO A 173 -5.32 -2.56 4.27
N LEU A 174 -5.99 -1.59 4.86
CA LEU A 174 -6.92 -1.77 5.98
C LEU A 174 -8.02 -0.72 5.85
N LEU A 175 -9.19 -1.14 5.38
CA LEU A 175 -10.35 -0.31 5.14
C LEU A 175 -11.39 -0.50 6.23
N ARG A 176 -12.20 0.52 6.47
CA ARG A 176 -13.33 0.47 7.38
C ARG A 176 -14.51 1.33 6.92
N THR A 177 -15.69 0.94 7.35
CA THR A 177 -16.93 1.73 7.22
C THR A 177 -17.85 1.45 8.41
N ILE A 178 -18.75 2.40 8.70
CA ILE A 178 -19.84 2.19 9.67
C ILE A 178 -21.14 2.15 8.88
N THR A 179 -21.87 1.08 9.03
CA THR A 179 -23.16 0.87 8.38
C THR A 179 -24.29 1.68 9.04
N ALA A 180 -25.44 1.78 8.40
CA ALA A 180 -26.58 2.56 8.90
C ALA A 180 -27.11 2.04 10.25
N ASP A 181 -26.98 0.75 10.53
CA ASP A 181 -27.34 0.11 11.81
C ASP A 181 -26.30 0.30 12.91
N GLY A 182 -25.15 0.89 12.59
CA GLY A 182 -24.07 1.19 13.55
C GLY A 182 -23.00 0.13 13.65
N THR A 183 -23.02 -0.92 12.82
CA THR A 183 -21.97 -1.94 12.78
C THR A 183 -20.70 -1.38 12.14
N LEU A 184 -19.54 -1.56 12.77
CA LEU A 184 -18.25 -1.32 12.13
C LEU A 184 -17.86 -2.53 11.30
N LEU A 185 -17.57 -2.29 10.00
CA LEU A 185 -16.99 -3.27 9.10
C LEU A 185 -15.53 -2.88 8.80
N VAL A 186 -14.65 -3.87 8.84
CA VAL A 186 -13.21 -3.73 8.53
C VAL A 186 -12.83 -4.80 7.53
N ALA A 187 -12.06 -4.46 6.49
CA ALA A 187 -11.56 -5.44 5.53
C ALA A 187 -10.29 -4.96 4.80
N SER A 188 -9.61 -5.90 4.14
CA SER A 188 -8.50 -5.57 3.23
C SER A 188 -8.97 -4.89 1.95
N GLU A 189 -10.20 -5.16 1.48
CA GLU A 189 -10.78 -4.61 0.24
C GLU A 189 -12.26 -4.26 0.45
N ALA A 190 -12.73 -3.19 -0.23
CA ALA A 190 -14.06 -2.64 -0.02
C ALA A 190 -15.18 -3.58 -0.48
N LYS A 191 -14.93 -4.40 -1.53
CA LYS A 191 -15.91 -5.38 -2.02
C LYS A 191 -16.42 -6.35 -0.94
N ALA A 192 -15.63 -6.60 0.11
CA ALA A 192 -16.04 -7.44 1.22
C ALA A 192 -17.22 -6.86 2.01
N PHE A 193 -17.40 -5.54 2.03
CA PHE A 193 -18.50 -4.87 2.73
C PHE A 193 -19.87 -5.14 2.10
N CYS A 194 -19.91 -5.45 0.80
CA CYS A 194 -21.15 -5.76 0.07
C CYS A 194 -21.90 -7.00 0.60
N HIS A 195 -21.29 -7.77 1.50
CA HIS A 195 -21.94 -8.89 2.17
C HIS A 195 -22.81 -8.48 3.37
N HIS A 196 -22.74 -7.23 3.82
CA HIS A 196 -23.58 -6.70 4.90
C HIS A 196 -24.83 -6.03 4.34
N GLU A 197 -26.02 -6.42 4.80
CA GLU A 197 -27.32 -5.97 4.26
C GLU A 197 -27.52 -4.45 4.37
N ALA A 198 -26.98 -3.80 5.40
CA ALA A 198 -27.07 -2.35 5.59
C ALA A 198 -25.97 -1.56 4.86
N TYR A 199 -25.11 -2.21 4.07
CA TYR A 199 -24.11 -1.54 3.25
C TYR A 199 -24.53 -1.54 1.77
N THR A 200 -24.51 -0.38 1.16
CA THR A 200 -24.71 -0.23 -0.29
C THR A 200 -23.57 0.63 -0.83
N PRO A 201 -22.74 0.12 -1.76
CA PRO A 201 -21.64 0.88 -2.32
C PRO A 201 -22.15 2.07 -3.12
N ARG A 202 -21.55 3.22 -2.93
CA ARG A 202 -21.76 4.45 -3.69
C ARG A 202 -20.43 5.10 -4.00
N MET A 203 -20.35 5.82 -5.10
CA MET A 203 -19.15 6.54 -5.49
C MET A 203 -18.98 7.81 -4.66
N ASP A 204 -17.77 8.06 -4.16
CA ASP A 204 -17.38 9.33 -3.54
C ASP A 204 -16.90 10.32 -4.61
N GLU A 205 -17.76 11.27 -4.99
CA GLU A 205 -17.43 12.26 -6.03
C GLU A 205 -16.26 13.18 -5.64
N ASN A 206 -16.06 13.47 -4.33
CA ASN A 206 -14.93 14.28 -3.87
C ASN A 206 -13.61 13.52 -4.04
N ALA A 207 -13.58 12.25 -3.63
CA ALA A 207 -12.42 11.40 -3.82
C ALA A 207 -12.14 11.16 -5.31
N MET A 208 -13.18 11.01 -6.12
CA MET A 208 -13.08 10.90 -7.58
C MET A 208 -12.43 12.13 -8.19
N LEU A 209 -12.87 13.33 -7.82
CA LEU A 209 -12.25 14.57 -8.29
C LEU A 209 -10.75 14.64 -7.89
N ALA A 210 -10.44 14.30 -6.65
CA ALA A 210 -9.05 14.26 -6.20
C ALA A 210 -8.23 13.26 -7.02
N ARG A 211 -8.78 12.05 -7.26
CA ARG A 211 -8.15 11.00 -8.09
C ARG A 211 -7.86 11.49 -9.52
N LEU A 212 -8.79 12.19 -10.15
CA LEU A 212 -8.63 12.73 -11.49
C LEU A 212 -7.62 13.87 -11.57
N ALA A 213 -7.53 14.71 -10.51
CA ALA A 213 -6.65 15.86 -10.50
C ALA A 213 -5.21 15.51 -10.06
N PHE A 214 -5.05 14.73 -8.99
CA PHE A 214 -3.78 14.42 -8.34
C PHE A 214 -3.22 13.04 -8.71
N GLU A 215 -3.97 12.21 -9.44
CA GLU A 215 -3.66 10.82 -9.79
C GLU A 215 -3.86 9.81 -8.64
N TYR A 216 -4.35 10.27 -7.47
CA TYR A 216 -4.69 9.43 -6.31
C TYR A 216 -5.77 10.09 -5.44
N PRO A 217 -6.62 9.31 -4.75
CA PRO A 217 -7.48 9.83 -3.70
C PRO A 217 -6.62 10.41 -2.58
N LEU A 218 -7.03 11.55 -2.04
CA LEU A 218 -6.28 12.21 -0.97
C LEU A 218 -6.59 11.57 0.39
N ASP A 219 -5.58 11.52 1.22
CA ASP A 219 -5.73 11.16 2.64
C ASP A 219 -6.23 9.71 2.85
N GLU A 220 -7.17 9.50 3.78
CA GLU A 220 -7.80 8.20 4.02
C GLU A 220 -8.99 7.93 3.09
N THR A 221 -9.30 8.81 2.13
CA THR A 221 -10.44 8.61 1.23
C THR A 221 -10.22 7.42 0.30
N THR A 222 -11.32 6.80 -0.08
CA THR A 222 -11.40 5.82 -1.17
C THR A 222 -12.41 6.31 -2.20
N LEU A 223 -12.54 5.65 -3.33
CA LEU A 223 -13.57 5.99 -4.32
C LEU A 223 -14.99 5.57 -3.90
N PHE A 224 -15.12 4.91 -2.73
CA PHE A 224 -16.41 4.51 -2.15
C PHE A 224 -16.82 5.47 -1.04
N GLU A 225 -18.04 6.02 -1.13
CA GLU A 225 -18.60 6.93 -0.12
C GLU A 225 -18.68 6.24 1.25
N GLY A 226 -18.16 6.91 2.29
CA GLY A 226 -18.17 6.42 3.65
C GLY A 226 -17.17 5.29 3.95
N VAL A 227 -16.42 4.80 2.94
CA VAL A 227 -15.32 3.86 3.15
C VAL A 227 -14.01 4.63 3.27
N VAL A 228 -13.32 4.45 4.38
CA VAL A 228 -12.03 5.11 4.64
C VAL A 228 -10.96 4.09 4.99
N GLN A 229 -9.72 4.45 4.73
CA GLN A 229 -8.56 3.67 5.14
C GLN A 229 -8.18 4.00 6.58
N VAL A 230 -7.69 3.02 7.33
CA VAL A 230 -6.89 3.31 8.53
C VAL A 230 -5.60 4.00 8.06
N ALA A 231 -5.28 5.15 8.64
CA ALA A 231 -4.13 5.93 8.19
C ALA A 231 -2.80 5.19 8.42
N PRO A 232 -1.79 5.42 7.57
CA PRO A 232 -0.44 4.90 7.78
C PRO A 232 0.13 5.27 9.16
N GLY A 233 0.84 4.35 9.80
CA GLY A 233 1.49 4.58 11.09
C GLY A 233 0.53 4.92 12.24
N THR A 234 -0.69 4.39 12.19
CA THR A 234 -1.78 4.75 13.11
C THR A 234 -2.36 3.55 13.82
N VAL A 235 -2.78 3.78 15.06
CA VAL A 235 -3.64 2.90 15.86
C VAL A 235 -4.99 3.58 16.06
N GLU A 236 -6.07 2.87 15.79
CA GLU A 236 -7.44 3.21 16.15
C GLU A 236 -7.96 2.24 17.21
N THR A 237 -8.72 2.73 18.19
CA THR A 237 -9.44 1.89 19.15
C THR A 237 -10.94 2.12 19.03
N TRP A 238 -11.70 1.03 19.02
CA TRP A 238 -13.14 1.00 18.82
C TRP A 238 -13.82 0.21 19.93
N SER A 239 -15.00 0.66 20.36
CA SER A 239 -15.88 -0.08 21.26
C SER A 239 -17.34 0.19 20.92
N LEU A 240 -18.26 -0.55 21.54
CA LEU A 240 -19.68 -0.28 21.41
C LEU A 240 -20.12 0.76 22.43
N ASP A 241 -20.99 1.67 22.02
CA ASP A 241 -21.67 2.61 22.91
C ASP A 241 -22.84 1.95 23.66
N GLY A 242 -23.56 2.72 24.47
CA GLY A 242 -24.70 2.22 25.24
C GLY A 242 -25.90 1.76 24.40
N GLU A 243 -25.88 2.03 23.09
CA GLU A 243 -26.90 1.59 22.13
C GLU A 243 -26.44 0.41 21.28
N GLY A 244 -25.23 -0.11 21.54
CA GLY A 244 -24.63 -1.22 20.79
C GLY A 244 -24.01 -0.79 19.44
N ARG A 245 -23.79 0.51 19.22
CA ARG A 245 -23.23 1.05 17.97
C ARG A 245 -21.72 1.22 18.11
N ALA A 246 -20.99 0.86 17.06
CA ALA A 246 -19.54 1.00 17.05
C ALA A 246 -19.10 2.48 17.06
N THR A 247 -18.21 2.81 17.99
CA THR A 247 -17.70 4.17 18.19
C THR A 247 -16.18 4.16 18.25
N LEU A 248 -15.55 5.11 17.55
CA LEU A 248 -14.11 5.36 17.63
C LEU A 248 -13.81 6.01 18.99
N THR A 249 -13.11 5.29 19.85
CA THR A 249 -12.77 5.73 21.21
C THR A 249 -11.40 6.36 21.32
N GLY A 250 -10.48 5.99 20.39
CA GLY A 250 -9.14 6.55 20.37
C GLY A 250 -8.50 6.49 18.98
N LEU A 251 -7.62 7.45 18.74
CA LEU A 251 -6.82 7.55 17.52
C LEU A 251 -5.45 8.11 17.89
N ALA A 252 -4.38 7.39 17.53
CA ALA A 252 -3.02 7.83 17.80
C ALA A 252 -2.06 7.43 16.68
N SER A 253 -1.15 8.33 16.31
CA SER A 253 -0.06 8.03 15.39
C SER A 253 1.16 7.53 16.16
N TYR A 254 1.68 6.35 15.78
CA TYR A 254 2.90 5.78 16.34
C TYR A 254 4.11 5.99 15.42
N SER A 255 3.87 6.29 14.15
CA SER A 255 4.93 6.57 13.18
C SER A 255 4.47 7.64 12.19
N ARG A 256 5.40 8.51 11.79
CA ARG A 256 5.22 9.47 10.71
C ARG A 256 6.55 9.71 10.02
N GLU A 257 6.54 9.60 8.72
CA GLU A 257 7.72 9.91 7.91
C GLU A 257 7.88 11.43 7.73
N THR A 258 9.11 11.91 7.79
CA THR A 258 9.40 13.33 7.60
C THR A 258 10.61 13.51 6.70
N VAL A 259 10.43 14.24 5.61
CA VAL A 259 11.52 14.65 4.72
C VAL A 259 12.29 15.80 5.35
N ALA A 260 13.52 15.53 5.79
CA ALA A 260 14.38 16.48 6.49
C ALA A 260 15.80 16.47 5.89
N PRO A 261 15.99 17.12 4.71
CA PRO A 261 17.27 17.10 4.01
C PRO A 261 18.40 17.68 4.86
N SER A 262 19.56 17.02 4.87
CA SER A 262 20.80 17.53 5.43
C SER A 262 21.41 18.61 4.53
N ALA A 263 22.35 19.40 5.07
CA ALA A 263 23.03 20.44 4.31
C ALA A 263 24.07 19.91 3.32
N ALA A 264 24.62 18.71 3.56
CA ALA A 264 25.67 18.10 2.75
C ALA A 264 25.57 16.59 2.75
N TRP A 265 26.07 15.99 1.68
CA TRP A 265 26.26 14.54 1.51
C TRP A 265 27.45 14.33 0.57
N ASN A 266 28.35 13.43 0.94
CA ASN A 266 29.55 13.13 0.14
C ASN A 266 29.50 11.68 -0.35
N PRO A 267 29.39 11.42 -1.65
CA PRO A 267 29.29 10.06 -2.20
C PRO A 267 30.49 9.17 -1.83
N ASP A 268 31.71 9.73 -1.78
CA ASP A 268 32.93 8.97 -1.47
C ASP A 268 32.94 8.42 -0.03
N LEU A 269 32.16 9.00 0.85
CA LEU A 269 32.08 8.63 2.27
C LEU A 269 30.76 7.95 2.64
N GLU A 270 29.66 8.31 2.00
CA GLU A 270 28.31 7.98 2.48
C GLU A 270 27.53 7.06 1.54
N ALA A 271 27.97 6.90 0.26
CA ALA A 271 27.28 6.03 -0.70
C ALA A 271 27.27 4.57 -0.26
N ALA A 272 28.35 4.08 0.36
CA ALA A 272 28.41 2.72 0.90
C ALA A 272 27.36 2.51 2.02
N GLY A 273 27.24 3.45 2.96
CA GLY A 273 26.25 3.37 4.03
C GLY A 273 24.81 3.42 3.52
N LEU A 274 24.54 4.19 2.46
CA LEU A 274 23.24 4.21 1.79
C LEU A 274 22.95 2.84 1.14
N LEU A 275 23.95 2.24 0.49
CA LEU A 275 23.84 0.90 -0.10
C LEU A 275 23.62 -0.17 0.97
N ASP A 276 24.38 -0.10 2.08
CA ASP A 276 24.28 -1.06 3.19
C ASP A 276 22.88 -1.02 3.82
N SER A 277 22.29 0.18 3.97
CA SER A 277 20.91 0.31 4.48
C SER A 277 19.86 -0.35 3.56
N LEU A 278 20.08 -0.31 2.25
CA LEU A 278 19.22 -1.02 1.29
C LEU A 278 19.47 -2.52 1.31
N CYS A 279 20.73 -2.93 1.49
CA CYS A 279 21.10 -4.34 1.61
C CYS A 279 20.41 -5.00 2.81
N GLU A 280 20.49 -4.38 3.99
CA GLU A 280 19.78 -4.82 5.20
C GLU A 280 18.28 -4.96 4.93
N SER A 281 17.70 -3.97 4.29
CA SER A 281 16.27 -3.99 3.93
C SER A 281 15.91 -5.13 2.96
N VAL A 282 16.77 -5.47 2.00
CA VAL A 282 16.57 -6.61 1.11
C VAL A 282 16.69 -7.92 1.89
N GLU A 283 17.71 -8.06 2.74
CA GLU A 283 17.94 -9.25 3.56
C GLU A 283 16.73 -9.60 4.44
N ASP A 284 16.16 -8.61 5.13
CA ASP A 284 14.96 -8.79 5.96
C ASP A 284 13.79 -9.36 5.14
N ARG A 285 13.65 -8.93 3.88
CA ARG A 285 12.55 -9.32 2.99
C ARG A 285 12.75 -10.64 2.25
N LEU A 286 13.92 -11.28 2.42
CA LEU A 286 14.17 -12.66 1.98
C LEU A 286 13.66 -13.71 2.99
N MET A 287 13.07 -13.30 4.10
CA MET A 287 12.42 -14.17 5.07
C MET A 287 11.20 -14.84 4.45
N SER A 288 11.26 -16.14 4.20
CA SER A 288 10.17 -16.92 3.59
C SER A 288 10.42 -18.41 3.73
N ASP A 289 9.36 -19.19 3.98
CA ASP A 289 9.35 -20.65 3.92
C ASP A 289 8.88 -21.18 2.56
N VAL A 290 8.55 -20.27 1.62
CA VAL A 290 8.07 -20.56 0.26
C VAL A 290 8.96 -19.91 -0.79
N PRO A 291 8.88 -20.34 -2.08
CA PRO A 291 9.66 -19.75 -3.16
C PRO A 291 9.43 -18.25 -3.32
N LEU A 292 10.53 -17.54 -3.61
CA LEU A 292 10.55 -16.08 -3.78
C LEU A 292 11.18 -15.71 -5.12
N GLY A 293 10.60 -14.69 -5.78
CA GLY A 293 11.06 -14.16 -7.06
C GLY A 293 11.24 -12.64 -7.06
N ILE A 294 11.72 -12.08 -8.16
CA ILE A 294 11.99 -10.66 -8.33
C ILE A 294 11.31 -10.12 -9.58
N ILE A 295 10.61 -9.00 -9.46
CA ILE A 295 10.07 -8.24 -10.58
C ILE A 295 11.18 -7.38 -11.16
N LEU A 296 11.70 -7.74 -12.34
CA LEU A 296 12.83 -7.09 -12.99
C LEU A 296 12.36 -6.30 -14.21
N SER A 297 12.31 -4.97 -14.12
CA SER A 297 11.95 -4.07 -15.22
C SER A 297 13.15 -3.53 -15.99
N GLY A 298 14.38 -3.93 -15.66
CA GLY A 298 15.60 -3.35 -16.24
C GLY A 298 15.88 -1.90 -15.86
N GLY A 299 15.03 -1.27 -15.02
CA GLY A 299 15.31 0.02 -14.40
C GLY A 299 16.29 -0.10 -13.23
N LEU A 300 16.92 1.01 -12.84
CA LEU A 300 17.89 1.06 -11.74
C LEU A 300 17.38 0.39 -10.46
N ASP A 301 16.14 0.69 -10.07
CA ASP A 301 15.56 0.29 -8.79
C ASP A 301 15.39 -1.24 -8.68
N SER A 302 14.72 -1.84 -9.67
CA SER A 302 14.52 -3.30 -9.72
C SER A 302 15.83 -4.05 -9.89
N SER A 303 16.78 -3.47 -10.64
CA SER A 303 18.11 -4.06 -10.84
C SER A 303 18.94 -4.04 -9.56
N LEU A 304 18.86 -2.98 -8.75
CA LEU A 304 19.49 -2.94 -7.42
C LEU A 304 18.89 -4.00 -6.49
N VAL A 305 17.57 -4.14 -6.45
CA VAL A 305 16.90 -5.18 -5.67
C VAL A 305 17.38 -6.56 -6.11
N ALA A 306 17.47 -6.83 -7.42
CA ALA A 306 17.93 -8.11 -7.95
C ALA A 306 19.38 -8.41 -7.57
N GLY A 307 20.29 -7.46 -7.75
CA GLY A 307 21.71 -7.62 -7.40
C GLY A 307 21.93 -7.82 -5.91
N LEU A 308 21.23 -7.09 -5.06
CA LEU A 308 21.34 -7.21 -3.61
C LEU A 308 20.71 -8.51 -3.09
N ALA A 309 19.55 -8.93 -3.62
CA ALA A 309 18.93 -10.20 -3.27
C ALA A 309 19.79 -11.41 -3.68
N HIS A 310 20.38 -11.36 -4.87
CA HIS A 310 21.35 -12.36 -5.33
C HIS A 310 22.54 -12.48 -4.35
N ARG A 311 23.16 -11.35 -4.01
CA ARG A 311 24.30 -11.32 -3.06
C ARG A 311 23.91 -11.88 -1.69
N ALA A 312 22.80 -11.40 -1.13
CA ALA A 312 22.31 -11.81 0.18
C ALA A 312 21.96 -13.30 0.23
N ALA A 313 21.27 -13.83 -0.79
CA ALA A 313 20.94 -15.26 -0.86
C ALA A 313 22.21 -16.13 -0.94
N LYS A 314 23.19 -15.77 -1.77
CA LYS A 314 24.48 -16.48 -1.85
C LYS A 314 25.25 -16.47 -0.54
N GLN A 315 25.31 -15.33 0.15
CA GLN A 315 25.99 -15.21 1.45
C GLN A 315 25.30 -16.05 2.53
N ALA A 316 23.96 -16.12 2.49
CA ALA A 316 23.18 -16.94 3.42
C ALA A 316 23.13 -18.43 3.04
N GLY A 317 23.70 -18.85 1.91
CA GLY A 317 23.60 -20.22 1.39
C GLY A 317 22.18 -20.65 1.03
N LYS A 318 21.32 -19.69 0.68
CA LYS A 318 19.93 -19.90 0.27
C LYS A 318 19.81 -19.95 -1.25
N PRO A 319 18.72 -20.53 -1.79
CA PRO A 319 18.40 -20.43 -3.22
C PRO A 319 18.36 -18.95 -3.65
N VAL A 320 18.99 -18.66 -4.79
CA VAL A 320 18.96 -17.32 -5.39
C VAL A 320 17.59 -17.11 -6.02
N PRO A 321 16.89 -16.00 -5.70
CA PRO A 321 15.62 -15.69 -6.35
C PRO A 321 15.78 -15.48 -7.85
N GLU A 322 14.88 -16.06 -8.64
CA GLU A 322 14.79 -15.83 -10.08
C GLU A 322 14.03 -14.55 -10.40
N CYS A 323 14.16 -14.05 -11.63
CA CYS A 323 13.59 -12.79 -12.08
C CYS A 323 12.47 -12.99 -13.10
N TRP A 324 11.47 -12.12 -13.08
CA TRP A 324 10.36 -12.07 -14.05
C TRP A 324 10.29 -10.71 -14.73
N THR A 325 10.16 -10.76 -16.06
CA THR A 325 10.00 -9.58 -16.91
C THR A 325 8.86 -9.81 -17.92
N ILE A 326 8.05 -8.77 -18.12
CA ILE A 326 7.02 -8.74 -19.16
C ILE A 326 7.10 -7.44 -19.95
N ALA A 327 6.86 -7.48 -21.26
CA ALA A 327 6.71 -6.31 -22.12
C ALA A 327 5.82 -6.63 -23.32
N GLU A 328 5.51 -5.64 -24.14
CA GLU A 328 4.72 -5.86 -25.37
C GLU A 328 5.54 -6.52 -26.48
N SER A 329 6.88 -6.45 -26.43
CA SER A 329 7.79 -7.07 -27.39
C SER A 329 9.18 -7.27 -26.81
N GLU A 330 9.98 -8.16 -27.40
CA GLU A 330 11.36 -8.43 -26.99
C GLU A 330 12.32 -7.27 -27.29
N ASP A 331 12.01 -6.39 -28.22
CA ASP A 331 12.79 -5.18 -28.52
C ASP A 331 12.41 -3.98 -27.65
N ASN A 332 11.46 -4.14 -26.73
CA ASN A 332 11.11 -3.11 -25.77
C ASN A 332 12.34 -2.75 -24.91
N PRO A 333 12.67 -1.45 -24.74
CA PRO A 333 13.87 -1.02 -24.01
C PRO A 333 13.97 -1.52 -22.55
N ASP A 334 12.84 -1.73 -21.88
CA ASP A 334 12.82 -2.28 -20.52
C ASP A 334 13.13 -3.78 -20.53
N PHE A 335 12.59 -4.52 -21.49
CA PHE A 335 12.87 -5.93 -21.69
C PHE A 335 14.36 -6.18 -21.96
N VAL A 336 14.94 -5.49 -22.95
CA VAL A 336 16.38 -5.60 -23.30
C VAL A 336 17.27 -5.26 -22.09
N ALA A 337 16.91 -4.22 -21.33
CA ALA A 337 17.68 -3.85 -20.14
C ALA A 337 17.57 -4.90 -19.02
N ALA A 338 16.42 -5.53 -18.84
CA ALA A 338 16.23 -6.61 -17.88
C ALA A 338 17.06 -7.86 -18.25
N GLU A 339 17.09 -8.24 -19.52
CA GLU A 339 17.95 -9.32 -20.00
C GLU A 339 19.44 -9.03 -19.75
N GLN A 340 19.88 -7.78 -20.01
CA GLN A 340 21.25 -7.36 -19.73
C GLN A 340 21.60 -7.51 -18.23
N VAL A 341 20.70 -7.11 -17.33
CA VAL A 341 20.91 -7.26 -15.88
C VAL A 341 20.97 -8.73 -15.50
N ALA A 342 20.01 -9.53 -15.93
CA ALA A 342 19.95 -10.96 -15.61
C ALA A 342 21.21 -11.70 -16.07
N ALA A 343 21.66 -11.42 -17.30
CA ALA A 343 22.88 -12.00 -17.86
C ALA A 343 24.14 -11.55 -17.10
N SER A 344 24.24 -10.26 -16.71
CA SER A 344 25.41 -9.73 -16.03
C SER A 344 25.58 -10.27 -14.60
N LEU A 345 24.49 -10.64 -13.93
CA LEU A 345 24.45 -11.13 -12.56
C LEU A 345 24.27 -12.66 -12.47
N ASP A 346 24.22 -13.36 -13.61
CA ASP A 346 23.96 -14.80 -13.68
C ASP A 346 22.67 -15.22 -12.94
N LEU A 347 21.56 -14.52 -13.24
CA LEU A 347 20.25 -14.76 -12.62
C LEU A 347 19.37 -15.62 -13.51
N GLY A 348 18.57 -16.52 -12.92
CA GLY A 348 17.44 -17.15 -13.58
C GLY A 348 16.44 -16.06 -14.03
N HIS A 349 16.02 -16.09 -15.32
CA HIS A 349 15.19 -15.04 -15.88
C HIS A 349 14.04 -15.61 -16.70
N HIS A 350 12.82 -15.35 -16.25
CA HIS A 350 11.58 -15.68 -16.92
C HIS A 350 11.09 -14.46 -17.69
N THR A 351 11.05 -14.56 -18.99
CA THR A 351 10.58 -13.48 -19.86
C THR A 351 9.28 -13.88 -20.54
N SER A 352 8.41 -12.90 -20.79
CA SER A 352 7.20 -13.08 -21.59
C SER A 352 6.82 -11.82 -22.34
N THR A 353 6.22 -12.01 -23.52
CA THR A 353 5.63 -10.93 -24.30
C THR A 353 4.11 -10.99 -24.23
N LEU A 354 3.47 -9.83 -24.32
CA LEU A 354 2.02 -9.67 -24.24
C LEU A 354 1.39 -9.70 -25.63
N GLU A 355 0.38 -10.53 -25.80
CA GLU A 355 -0.51 -10.48 -26.95
C GLU A 355 -1.68 -9.53 -26.67
N GLU A 356 -2.17 -8.84 -27.70
CA GLU A 356 -3.25 -7.86 -27.60
C GLU A 356 -4.52 -8.44 -26.97
N ASP A 357 -4.95 -9.62 -27.39
CA ASP A 357 -6.12 -10.32 -26.83
C ASP A 357 -5.98 -10.61 -25.33
N SER A 358 -4.78 -10.96 -24.86
CA SER A 358 -4.50 -11.21 -23.44
C SER A 358 -4.56 -9.94 -22.63
N PHE A 359 -4.04 -8.85 -23.23
CA PHE A 359 -4.05 -7.53 -22.63
C PHE A 359 -5.48 -7.03 -22.40
N TRP A 360 -6.34 -7.09 -23.44
CA TRP A 360 -7.73 -6.70 -23.34
C TRP A 360 -8.53 -7.53 -22.32
N ARG A 361 -8.32 -8.84 -22.30
CA ARG A 361 -9.00 -9.75 -21.38
C ARG A 361 -8.66 -9.51 -19.90
N ALA A 362 -7.56 -8.83 -19.60
CA ALA A 362 -7.16 -8.50 -18.23
C ALA A 362 -7.91 -7.29 -17.65
N LEU A 363 -8.61 -6.48 -18.45
CA LEU A 363 -9.31 -5.27 -17.99
C LEU A 363 -10.36 -5.51 -16.89
N PRO A 364 -11.27 -6.50 -16.99
CA PRO A 364 -12.23 -6.76 -15.91
C PRO A 364 -11.53 -7.13 -14.59
N SER A 365 -10.50 -7.95 -14.64
CA SER A 365 -9.70 -8.32 -13.46
C SER A 365 -8.98 -7.11 -12.86
N LEU A 366 -8.39 -6.25 -13.71
CA LEU A 366 -7.76 -5.01 -13.26
C LEU A 366 -8.75 -4.12 -12.49
N GLY A 367 -9.92 -3.87 -13.07
CA GLY A 367 -10.95 -3.05 -12.43
C GLY A 367 -11.49 -3.65 -11.14
N TRP A 368 -11.77 -4.97 -11.14
CA TRP A 368 -12.28 -5.69 -9.98
C TRP A 368 -11.33 -5.68 -8.79
N HIS A 369 -10.05 -6.00 -9.02
CA HIS A 369 -9.08 -6.06 -7.94
C HIS A 369 -8.53 -4.69 -7.55
N GLY A 370 -8.40 -3.77 -8.52
CA GLY A 370 -7.90 -2.41 -8.28
C GLY A 370 -8.77 -1.58 -7.36
N GLU A 371 -10.11 -1.70 -7.47
CA GLU A 371 -11.06 -0.81 -6.79
C GLU A 371 -10.76 0.68 -7.05
N ASP A 372 -10.23 0.99 -8.26
CA ASP A 372 -9.80 2.32 -8.72
C ASP A 372 -9.86 2.39 -10.27
N LEU A 373 -9.30 3.46 -10.88
CA LEU A 373 -9.41 3.77 -12.30
C LEU A 373 -8.17 3.39 -13.14
N ASP A 374 -7.29 2.53 -12.64
CA ASP A 374 -5.96 2.30 -13.20
C ASP A 374 -5.98 1.45 -14.49
N ILE A 375 -5.90 2.06 -15.65
CA ILE A 375 -5.76 1.35 -16.93
C ILE A 375 -4.30 1.20 -17.33
N SER A 376 -3.46 2.19 -17.04
CA SER A 376 -2.06 2.25 -17.50
C SER A 376 -1.15 1.14 -16.94
N VAL A 377 -1.59 0.42 -15.92
CA VAL A 377 -0.84 -0.69 -15.29
C VAL A 377 -1.42 -2.06 -15.62
N LEU A 378 -2.18 -2.18 -16.71
CA LEU A 378 -2.85 -3.41 -17.11
C LEU A 378 -1.90 -4.61 -17.25
N PHE A 379 -0.63 -4.37 -17.62
CA PHE A 379 0.41 -5.39 -17.71
C PHE A 379 0.71 -6.09 -16.35
N PHE A 380 0.32 -5.52 -15.21
CA PHE A 380 0.49 -6.16 -13.91
C PHE A 380 -0.31 -7.46 -13.79
N GLN A 381 -1.49 -7.52 -14.39
CA GLN A 381 -2.32 -8.72 -14.31
C GLN A 381 -1.60 -9.96 -14.89
N PRO A 382 -1.17 -9.98 -16.18
CA PRO A 382 -0.46 -11.13 -16.73
C PRO A 382 0.92 -11.36 -16.11
N LEU A 383 1.62 -10.31 -15.65
CA LEU A 383 2.90 -10.47 -14.96
C LEU A 383 2.74 -11.24 -13.64
N PHE A 384 1.82 -10.80 -12.80
CA PHE A 384 1.63 -11.41 -11.48
C PHE A 384 0.97 -12.79 -11.58
N GLU A 385 0.05 -12.99 -12.53
CA GLU A 385 -0.51 -14.31 -12.83
C GLU A 385 0.59 -15.30 -13.20
N ARG A 386 1.53 -14.90 -14.06
CA ARG A 386 2.65 -15.76 -14.45
C ARG A 386 3.60 -16.05 -13.30
N MET A 387 3.96 -15.03 -12.51
CA MET A 387 4.82 -15.19 -11.32
C MET A 387 4.20 -16.14 -10.29
N ALA A 388 2.90 -15.99 -10.02
CA ALA A 388 2.19 -16.77 -9.00
C ALA A 388 2.12 -18.28 -9.30
N GLN A 389 2.43 -18.72 -10.54
CA GLN A 389 2.56 -20.13 -10.89
C GLN A 389 3.81 -20.78 -10.30
N ASP A 390 4.86 -20.00 -10.05
CA ASP A 390 6.17 -20.51 -9.64
C ASP A 390 6.56 -20.04 -8.23
N VAL A 391 6.10 -18.85 -7.81
CA VAL A 391 6.49 -18.23 -6.52
C VAL A 391 5.29 -17.64 -5.78
N THR A 392 5.38 -17.58 -4.46
CA THR A 392 4.34 -16.99 -3.60
C THR A 392 4.72 -15.58 -3.12
N VAL A 393 6.00 -15.24 -3.15
CA VAL A 393 6.55 -13.95 -2.73
C VAL A 393 7.31 -13.30 -3.87
N GLY A 394 7.14 -12.00 -4.07
CA GLY A 394 7.90 -11.20 -5.03
C GLY A 394 8.61 -10.03 -4.36
N LEU A 395 9.78 -9.62 -4.87
CA LEU A 395 10.42 -8.35 -4.53
C LEU A 395 10.30 -7.38 -5.70
N CYS A 396 10.10 -6.09 -5.41
CA CYS A 396 10.06 -5.05 -6.44
C CYS A 396 10.83 -3.79 -6.01
N GLY A 397 11.09 -2.89 -6.97
CA GLY A 397 11.77 -1.61 -6.76
C GLY A 397 10.87 -0.45 -6.31
N GLN A 398 9.63 -0.73 -5.90
CA GLN A 398 8.68 0.32 -5.52
C GLN A 398 9.13 1.11 -4.31
N GLY A 399 8.82 2.42 -4.28
CA GLY A 399 9.24 3.35 -3.22
C GLY A 399 10.57 4.08 -3.51
N ALA A 400 11.37 3.60 -4.47
CA ALA A 400 12.63 4.24 -4.83
C ALA A 400 12.45 5.65 -5.41
N ASP A 401 11.42 5.84 -6.23
CA ASP A 401 11.16 7.14 -6.86
C ASP A 401 10.74 8.20 -5.86
N GLU A 402 9.93 7.84 -4.89
CA GLU A 402 9.45 8.71 -3.82
C GLU A 402 10.59 9.13 -2.88
N LEU A 403 11.46 8.18 -2.53
CA LEU A 403 12.58 8.44 -1.61
C LEU A 403 13.73 9.19 -2.28
N HIS A 404 14.00 8.90 -3.56
CA HIS A 404 15.20 9.41 -4.25
C HIS A 404 14.90 10.44 -5.36
N GLY A 405 13.65 10.84 -5.52
CA GLY A 405 13.28 11.90 -6.47
C GLY A 405 13.28 11.44 -7.93
N GLY A 406 12.77 10.24 -8.23
CA GLY A 406 12.86 9.64 -9.55
C GLY A 406 11.87 10.17 -10.59
N TYR A 407 10.73 10.72 -10.17
CA TYR A 407 9.68 11.12 -11.12
C TYR A 407 10.00 12.39 -11.91
N PRO A 408 9.61 12.47 -13.19
CA PRO A 408 9.83 13.66 -14.03
C PRO A 408 9.26 14.95 -13.43
N ARG A 409 8.14 14.87 -12.72
CA ARG A 409 7.48 16.02 -12.07
C ARG A 409 8.37 16.75 -11.04
N TYR A 410 9.32 16.06 -10.44
CA TYR A 410 10.25 16.67 -9.46
C TYR A 410 11.27 17.61 -10.11
N ARG A 411 11.45 17.52 -11.43
CA ARG A 411 12.30 18.42 -12.21
C ARG A 411 11.56 19.65 -12.72
N ASP A 412 10.23 19.62 -12.74
CA ASP A 412 9.36 20.73 -13.13
C ASP A 412 8.13 20.84 -12.21
N LEU A 413 8.37 21.30 -11.00
CA LEU A 413 7.30 21.48 -9.99
C LEU A 413 6.28 22.54 -10.43
N ALA A 414 6.71 23.56 -11.18
CA ALA A 414 5.82 24.60 -11.65
C ALA A 414 4.84 24.08 -12.71
N GLY A 415 5.34 23.36 -13.71
CA GLY A 415 4.50 22.73 -14.73
C GLY A 415 3.55 21.68 -14.13
N HIS A 416 4.02 20.88 -13.16
CA HIS A 416 3.17 19.93 -12.48
C HIS A 416 2.04 20.59 -11.66
N ARG A 417 2.33 21.69 -10.96
CA ARG A 417 1.32 22.51 -10.27
C ARG A 417 0.28 23.05 -11.24
N GLU A 418 0.72 23.56 -12.40
CA GLU A 418 -0.18 24.08 -13.42
C GLU A 418 -1.09 22.99 -13.97
N LEU A 419 -0.55 21.82 -14.28
CA LEU A 419 -1.32 20.65 -14.71
C LEU A 419 -2.44 20.28 -13.72
N ILE A 420 -2.14 20.17 -12.43
CA ILE A 420 -3.17 19.88 -11.41
C ILE A 420 -4.19 21.02 -11.33
N SER A 421 -3.74 22.28 -11.38
CA SER A 421 -4.62 23.44 -11.32
C SER A 421 -5.58 23.47 -12.52
N ASP A 422 -5.10 23.11 -13.71
CA ASP A 422 -5.92 23.08 -14.92
C ASP A 422 -6.93 21.92 -14.89
N ARG A 423 -6.53 20.74 -14.39
CA ARG A 423 -7.44 19.62 -14.15
C ARG A 423 -8.56 20.02 -13.18
N LEU A 424 -8.24 20.68 -12.07
CA LEU A 424 -9.24 21.17 -11.10
C LEU A 424 -10.15 22.24 -11.70
N ARG A 425 -9.62 23.22 -12.47
CA ARG A 425 -10.41 24.24 -13.17
C ARG A 425 -11.30 23.66 -14.28
N ALA A 426 -10.92 22.53 -14.87
CA ALA A 426 -11.75 21.83 -15.83
C ALA A 426 -12.97 21.19 -15.19
N SER A 427 -12.95 20.91 -13.89
CA SER A 427 -14.11 20.39 -13.16
C SER A 427 -15.15 21.49 -12.88
N ARG A 428 -16.44 21.09 -12.85
CA ARG A 428 -17.55 21.91 -12.33
C ARG A 428 -17.93 21.51 -10.89
N HIS A 429 -17.16 20.60 -10.30
CA HIS A 429 -17.44 20.08 -8.97
C HIS A 429 -17.18 21.17 -7.91
N PRO A 430 -18.10 21.43 -6.96
CA PRO A 430 -17.94 22.49 -5.95
C PRO A 430 -16.68 22.34 -5.10
N PHE A 431 -16.23 21.11 -4.91
CA PHE A 431 -15.06 20.77 -4.13
C PHE A 431 -13.73 21.21 -4.78
N ALA A 432 -13.70 21.45 -6.11
CA ALA A 432 -12.49 21.89 -6.82
C ALA A 432 -11.91 23.19 -6.26
N GLU A 433 -12.78 24.16 -5.91
CA GLU A 433 -12.33 25.43 -5.33
C GLU A 433 -11.68 25.26 -3.94
N ALA A 434 -12.21 24.34 -3.12
CA ALA A 434 -11.64 24.01 -1.83
C ALA A 434 -10.27 23.34 -1.99
N LEU A 435 -10.12 22.43 -2.96
CA LEU A 435 -8.84 21.80 -3.28
C LEU A 435 -7.79 22.79 -3.80
N ILE A 436 -8.23 23.82 -4.54
CA ILE A 436 -7.32 24.87 -5.03
C ILE A 436 -6.87 25.79 -3.89
N LYS A 437 -7.79 26.14 -3.00
CA LYS A 437 -7.56 27.14 -1.95
C LYS A 437 -6.91 26.56 -0.71
N ASP A 438 -7.39 25.42 -0.25
CA ASP A 438 -6.96 24.80 1.00
C ASP A 438 -7.25 23.30 1.01
N ILE A 439 -6.22 22.50 0.84
CA ILE A 439 -6.31 21.03 0.93
C ILE A 439 -6.79 20.58 2.31
N SER A 440 -6.52 21.34 3.38
CA SER A 440 -7.00 21.00 4.72
C SER A 440 -8.53 21.07 4.84
N ALA A 441 -9.16 21.95 4.06
CA ALA A 441 -10.62 22.03 4.00
C ALA A 441 -11.23 20.85 3.22
N ALA A 442 -10.43 20.21 2.39
CA ALA A 442 -10.81 19.07 1.57
C ALA A 442 -10.62 17.72 2.30
N ALA A 443 -9.87 17.69 3.40
CA ALA A 443 -9.71 16.47 4.18
C ALA A 443 -11.08 15.98 4.70
N PRO A 444 -11.37 14.67 4.63
CA PRO A 444 -12.61 14.14 5.17
C PRO A 444 -12.76 14.56 6.62
N ARG A 445 -13.90 15.13 6.96
CA ARG A 445 -14.23 15.56 8.32
C ARG A 445 -14.54 14.38 9.26
N GLY A 446 -13.98 13.22 8.99
CA GLY A 446 -14.09 12.04 9.84
C GLY A 446 -13.02 12.06 10.92
N ALA A 447 -13.43 11.80 12.15
CA ALA A 447 -12.61 11.54 13.34
C ALA A 447 -11.24 12.23 13.31
N GLY A 448 -11.13 13.37 13.96
CA GLY A 448 -9.98 14.27 13.99
C GLY A 448 -8.63 13.54 13.85
N GLN A 449 -7.98 13.78 12.77
CA GLN A 449 -6.68 13.22 12.46
C GLN A 449 -5.62 14.23 12.92
N PRO A 450 -5.08 14.09 14.14
CA PRO A 450 -4.30 15.17 14.78
C PRO A 450 -3.06 15.58 13.99
N TRP A 451 -2.48 14.68 13.18
CA TRP A 451 -1.32 15.02 12.33
C TRP A 451 -1.68 15.87 11.11
N ARG A 452 -2.98 15.96 10.75
CA ARG A 452 -3.50 16.78 9.66
C ARG A 452 -3.86 18.19 10.07
N ALA A 453 -3.93 18.46 11.37
CA ALA A 453 -4.19 19.81 11.88
C ALA A 453 -3.20 20.88 11.37
N ASN A 454 -2.06 20.45 10.80
CA ASN A 454 -1.07 21.30 10.15
C ASN A 454 -0.97 20.98 8.64
N SER A 455 -2.05 20.54 8.01
CA SER A 455 -2.10 20.26 6.59
C SER A 455 -1.57 21.44 5.80
N HIS A 456 -0.78 21.11 4.80
CA HIS A 456 -0.07 22.10 4.04
C HIS A 456 -1.04 22.83 3.10
N ASP A 457 -0.96 24.14 3.08
CA ASP A 457 -1.52 24.97 2.04
C ASP A 457 -1.14 24.39 0.66
N PRO A 458 -2.10 24.10 -0.24
CA PRO A 458 -1.81 23.59 -1.57
C PRO A 458 -0.80 24.43 -2.35
N SER A 459 -0.78 25.72 -2.09
CA SER A 459 0.20 26.63 -2.70
C SER A 459 1.64 26.32 -2.28
N ARG A 460 1.84 25.67 -1.13
CA ARG A 460 3.16 25.28 -0.62
C ARG A 460 3.65 23.95 -1.19
N ARG A 461 2.76 23.06 -1.65
CA ARG A 461 3.12 21.76 -2.22
C ARG A 461 4.21 21.87 -3.30
N PHE A 462 4.14 22.90 -4.12
CA PHE A 462 5.05 23.10 -5.25
C PHE A 462 6.04 24.25 -5.03
N ALA A 463 6.18 24.73 -3.80
CA ALA A 463 7.11 25.80 -3.46
C ALA A 463 8.57 25.32 -3.61
N ASP A 464 8.83 24.10 -3.16
CA ASP A 464 10.11 23.41 -3.26
C ASP A 464 9.93 21.89 -3.25
N LEU A 465 11.02 21.16 -3.52
CA LEU A 465 10.98 19.70 -3.58
C LEU A 465 10.69 19.06 -2.21
N THR A 466 11.19 19.64 -1.11
CA THR A 466 10.95 19.10 0.25
C THR A 466 9.47 19.12 0.58
N SER A 467 8.80 20.25 0.40
CA SER A 467 7.36 20.37 0.68
C SER A 467 6.53 19.52 -0.25
N THR A 468 6.97 19.30 -1.50
CA THR A 468 6.29 18.41 -2.45
C THR A 468 6.40 16.94 -2.01
N LEU A 469 7.59 16.47 -1.70
CA LEU A 469 7.82 15.11 -1.22
C LEU A 469 7.05 14.83 0.09
N GLN A 470 7.07 15.78 1.03
CA GLN A 470 6.32 15.67 2.28
C GLN A 470 4.81 15.61 2.03
N PHE A 471 4.29 16.45 1.13
CA PHE A 471 2.88 16.42 0.76
C PHE A 471 2.48 15.06 0.18
N GLU A 472 3.28 14.52 -0.71
CA GLU A 472 2.98 13.24 -1.37
C GLU A 472 3.02 12.06 -0.40
N LEU A 473 3.91 12.10 0.61
CA LEU A 473 3.90 11.14 1.71
C LEU A 473 2.69 11.29 2.63
N ASP A 474 2.36 12.53 3.00
CA ASP A 474 1.28 12.81 3.94
C ASP A 474 -0.13 12.58 3.34
N HIS A 475 -0.29 12.77 2.03
CA HIS A 475 -1.59 12.83 1.37
C HIS A 475 -1.86 11.70 0.36
N GLY A 476 -1.00 10.68 0.29
CA GLY A 476 -1.35 9.40 -0.28
C GLY A 476 -0.76 9.05 -1.65
N GLN A 477 0.15 9.84 -2.23
CA GLN A 477 0.77 9.46 -3.50
C GLN A 477 1.46 8.09 -3.40
N LEU A 478 2.27 7.87 -2.36
CA LEU A 478 2.88 6.57 -2.13
C LEU A 478 1.83 5.52 -1.72
N THR A 479 1.01 5.81 -0.71
CA THR A 479 0.09 4.85 -0.10
C THR A 479 -1.11 4.53 -0.99
N ASN A 480 -1.81 5.58 -1.50
CA ASN A 480 -3.09 5.42 -2.21
C ASN A 480 -2.91 5.16 -3.69
N PHE A 481 -1.69 5.30 -4.22
CA PHE A 481 -1.39 5.01 -5.62
C PHE A 481 -0.39 3.87 -5.73
N GLN A 482 0.89 4.12 -5.47
CA GLN A 482 1.96 3.18 -5.78
C GLN A 482 1.87 1.85 -5.00
N LEU A 483 1.68 1.93 -3.69
CA LEU A 483 1.60 0.73 -2.84
C LEU A 483 0.28 -0.02 -3.06
N ARG A 484 -0.82 0.72 -3.25
CA ARG A 484 -2.11 0.13 -3.60
C ARG A 484 -2.04 -0.65 -4.91
N LEU A 485 -1.45 -0.07 -5.97
CA LEU A 485 -1.30 -0.75 -7.26
C LEU A 485 -0.58 -2.09 -7.13
N VAL A 486 0.58 -2.09 -6.47
CA VAL A 486 1.37 -3.31 -6.31
C VAL A 486 0.61 -4.34 -5.47
N ASP A 487 0.07 -3.95 -4.30
CA ASP A 487 -0.65 -4.87 -3.41
C ASP A 487 -1.91 -5.46 -4.07
N ARG A 488 -2.78 -4.61 -4.65
CA ARG A 488 -4.05 -5.06 -5.22
C ARG A 488 -3.87 -6.02 -6.37
N HIS A 489 -2.99 -5.68 -7.31
CA HIS A 489 -2.82 -6.46 -8.53
C HIS A 489 -1.99 -7.73 -8.31
N SER A 490 -1.02 -7.73 -7.42
CA SER A 490 -0.30 -8.95 -7.07
C SER A 490 -1.17 -9.91 -6.25
N MET A 491 -1.93 -9.37 -5.30
CA MET A 491 -2.83 -10.18 -4.48
C MET A 491 -4.05 -10.71 -5.22
N ALA A 492 -4.41 -10.15 -6.38
CA ALA A 492 -5.37 -10.74 -7.31
C ALA A 492 -5.02 -12.19 -7.67
N HIS A 493 -3.74 -12.54 -7.60
CA HIS A 493 -3.18 -13.85 -7.95
C HIS A 493 -2.56 -14.59 -6.74
N GLY A 494 -2.79 -14.13 -5.51
CA GLY A 494 -2.21 -14.75 -4.32
C GLY A 494 -0.68 -14.61 -4.25
N LEU A 495 -0.12 -13.52 -4.80
CA LEU A 495 1.31 -13.22 -4.79
C LEU A 495 1.60 -12.06 -3.81
N GLU A 496 2.43 -12.30 -2.79
CA GLU A 496 2.91 -11.25 -1.90
C GLU A 496 4.05 -10.45 -2.52
N VAL A 497 3.84 -9.18 -2.87
CA VAL A 497 4.96 -8.31 -3.29
C VAL A 497 5.46 -7.46 -2.14
N ARG A 498 6.78 -7.52 -1.90
CA ARG A 498 7.53 -6.80 -0.87
C ARG A 498 8.31 -5.64 -1.51
N VAL A 499 8.52 -4.59 -0.71
CA VAL A 499 9.07 -3.30 -1.14
C VAL A 499 10.37 -2.96 -0.38
N PRO A 500 11.54 -3.48 -0.81
CA PRO A 500 12.79 -3.32 -0.06
C PRO A 500 13.22 -1.86 0.16
N PHE A 501 12.98 -0.96 -0.78
CA PHE A 501 13.29 0.47 -0.60
C PHE A 501 12.60 1.08 0.61
N LEU A 502 11.48 0.52 1.04
CA LEU A 502 10.70 1.03 2.15
C LEU A 502 11.08 0.41 3.52
N GLY A 503 12.23 -0.24 3.63
CA GLY A 503 12.78 -0.69 4.92
C GLY A 503 13.18 0.47 5.82
N THR A 504 13.00 0.31 7.12
CA THR A 504 13.14 1.39 8.11
C THR A 504 14.51 2.08 8.06
N ALA A 505 15.60 1.32 7.95
CA ALA A 505 16.95 1.88 7.87
C ALA A 505 17.15 2.72 6.60
N HIS A 506 16.73 2.18 5.44
CA HIS A 506 16.88 2.85 4.16
C HIS A 506 16.00 4.11 4.03
N ARG A 507 14.74 4.06 4.52
CA ARG A 507 13.88 5.25 4.57
C ARG A 507 14.51 6.38 5.37
N ARG A 508 15.03 6.09 6.57
CA ARG A 508 15.69 7.08 7.42
C ARG A 508 16.91 7.71 6.75
N ALA A 509 17.77 6.89 6.13
CA ALA A 509 18.91 7.38 5.38
C ALA A 509 18.47 8.24 4.18
N SER A 510 17.44 7.80 3.45
CA SER A 510 16.92 8.52 2.29
C SER A 510 16.28 9.86 2.64
N HIS A 511 15.51 9.97 3.73
CA HIS A 511 14.85 11.23 4.11
C HIS A 511 15.84 12.35 4.46
N THR A 512 17.07 12.02 4.85
CA THR A 512 18.11 12.99 5.14
C THR A 512 18.95 13.42 3.93
N LEU A 513 18.79 12.79 2.76
CA LEU A 513 19.53 13.14 1.56
C LEU A 513 19.27 14.59 1.14
N PRO A 514 20.32 15.39 0.83
CA PRO A 514 20.15 16.73 0.26
C PRO A 514 19.37 16.69 -1.06
N LEU A 515 18.63 17.74 -1.35
CA LEU A 515 17.77 17.79 -2.53
C LEU A 515 18.55 17.67 -3.84
N ASP A 516 19.73 18.28 -3.92
CA ASP A 516 20.62 18.23 -5.08
C ASP A 516 21.25 16.84 -5.32
N TRP A 517 21.21 15.94 -4.33
CA TRP A 517 21.56 14.54 -4.47
C TRP A 517 20.35 13.63 -4.81
N ARG A 518 19.16 14.20 -4.81
CA ARG A 518 17.96 13.57 -5.37
C ARG A 518 17.77 13.97 -6.83
N VAL A 519 17.70 15.29 -7.09
CA VAL A 519 17.44 15.86 -8.42
C VAL A 519 18.40 17.04 -8.67
N ARG A 520 19.08 17.01 -9.82
CA ARG A 520 19.97 18.11 -10.25
C ARG A 520 19.86 18.31 -11.77
N GLY A 521 19.24 19.39 -12.20
CA GLY A 521 18.95 19.63 -13.62
C GLY A 521 18.08 18.52 -14.20
N SER A 522 18.59 17.84 -15.23
CA SER A 522 17.89 16.71 -15.87
C SER A 522 18.16 15.35 -15.23
N GLN A 523 19.01 15.29 -14.21
CA GLN A 523 19.42 14.05 -13.55
C GLN A 523 18.59 13.80 -12.29
N GLU A 524 18.20 12.56 -12.08
CA GLU A 524 17.45 12.08 -10.92
C GLU A 524 18.20 10.96 -10.18
N LYS A 525 17.84 10.73 -8.91
CA LYS A 525 18.35 9.64 -8.05
C LYS A 525 19.88 9.68 -7.88
N LEU A 526 20.50 10.83 -7.85
CA LEU A 526 21.96 10.96 -7.86
C LEU A 526 22.65 10.19 -6.72
N ALA A 527 22.14 10.27 -5.49
CA ALA A 527 22.68 9.49 -4.37
C ALA A 527 22.52 7.99 -4.58
N LEU A 528 21.35 7.54 -5.08
CA LEU A 528 21.11 6.12 -5.36
C LEU A 528 22.02 5.61 -6.48
N ARG A 529 22.27 6.42 -7.52
CA ARG A 529 23.21 6.08 -8.60
C ARG A 529 24.64 5.99 -8.11
N ALA A 530 25.05 6.86 -7.18
CA ALA A 530 26.37 6.78 -6.55
C ALA A 530 26.51 5.49 -5.72
N ALA A 531 25.49 5.10 -4.97
CA ALA A 531 25.45 3.83 -4.25
C ALA A 531 25.44 2.63 -5.21
N ALA A 532 24.66 2.67 -6.29
CA ALA A 532 24.59 1.62 -7.31
C ALA A 532 25.92 1.40 -8.04
N ALA A 533 26.72 2.45 -8.23
CA ALA A 533 28.06 2.36 -8.84
C ALA A 533 29.05 1.53 -8.01
N LEU A 534 28.73 1.20 -6.75
CA LEU A 534 29.51 0.32 -5.88
C LEU A 534 29.11 -1.17 -6.03
N THR A 535 28.16 -1.48 -6.89
CA THR A 535 27.66 -2.84 -7.17
C THR A 535 28.19 -3.39 -8.49
N ASP A 536 27.91 -4.67 -8.78
CA ASP A 536 28.27 -5.32 -10.03
C ASP A 536 27.26 -5.02 -11.19
N LEU A 537 26.36 -4.05 -11.01
CA LEU A 537 25.42 -3.65 -12.06
C LEU A 537 26.15 -3.01 -13.26
N PRO A 538 25.73 -3.30 -14.49
CA PRO A 538 26.28 -2.63 -15.68
C PRO A 538 26.15 -1.11 -15.59
N GLU A 539 27.17 -0.39 -16.02
CA GLU A 539 27.19 1.09 -16.02
C GLU A 539 26.03 1.67 -16.83
N SER A 540 25.62 1.00 -17.91
CA SER A 540 24.45 1.36 -18.73
C SER A 540 23.15 1.38 -17.91
N ILE A 541 22.99 0.48 -16.96
CA ILE A 541 21.85 0.38 -16.05
C ILE A 541 21.95 1.45 -14.96
N VAL A 542 23.14 1.59 -14.33
CA VAL A 542 23.37 2.63 -13.30
C VAL A 542 23.08 4.04 -13.84
N LYS A 543 23.37 4.30 -15.11
CA LYS A 543 23.13 5.59 -15.78
C LYS A 543 21.81 5.69 -16.54
N ARG A 544 21.03 4.60 -16.60
CA ARG A 544 19.77 4.56 -17.35
C ARG A 544 18.76 5.56 -16.79
N PRO A 545 18.18 6.46 -17.63
CA PRO A 545 17.14 7.39 -17.17
C PRO A 545 15.89 6.66 -16.69
N LYS A 546 15.16 7.27 -15.75
CA LYS A 546 13.87 6.73 -15.30
C LYS A 546 12.83 6.83 -16.41
N LEU A 547 12.21 5.70 -16.72
CA LEU A 547 11.02 5.59 -17.56
C LEU A 547 9.82 5.19 -16.69
N PRO A 548 8.65 5.83 -16.85
CA PRO A 548 7.44 5.44 -16.13
C PRO A 548 6.97 4.05 -16.60
N ALA A 549 6.82 3.09 -15.69
CA ALA A 549 6.49 1.71 -16.02
C ALA A 549 5.19 1.58 -16.86
N GLY A 550 4.11 2.31 -16.47
CA GLY A 550 2.84 2.23 -17.18
C GLY A 550 2.90 2.62 -18.67
N THR A 551 3.80 3.56 -19.03
CA THR A 551 3.95 4.01 -20.43
C THR A 551 5.16 3.41 -21.14
N ALA A 552 6.06 2.74 -20.43
CA ALA A 552 7.27 2.15 -20.99
C ALA A 552 7.10 0.66 -21.32
N THR A 553 6.32 -0.07 -20.52
CA THR A 553 6.18 -1.52 -20.63
C THR A 553 5.25 -1.94 -21.77
N THR A 554 4.15 -1.20 -21.97
CA THR A 554 3.12 -1.52 -22.99
C THR A 554 2.60 -0.30 -23.74
N PRO A 555 3.47 0.55 -24.33
CA PRO A 555 3.02 1.80 -24.95
C PRO A 555 2.11 1.58 -26.16
N ILE A 556 2.37 0.58 -27.01
CA ILE A 556 1.59 0.31 -28.23
C ILE A 556 0.25 -0.33 -27.88
N LEU A 557 0.24 -1.34 -27.01
CA LEU A 557 -0.99 -2.03 -26.61
C LEU A 557 -1.93 -1.07 -25.87
N LEU A 558 -1.40 -0.21 -24.98
CA LEU A 558 -2.21 0.79 -24.30
C LEU A 558 -2.76 1.83 -25.28
N ALA A 559 -1.97 2.27 -26.26
CA ALA A 559 -2.43 3.22 -27.27
C ALA A 559 -3.55 2.61 -28.14
N SER A 560 -3.40 1.36 -28.58
CA SER A 560 -4.43 0.63 -29.35
C SER A 560 -5.76 0.55 -28.59
N LEU A 561 -5.70 0.14 -27.32
CA LEU A 561 -6.87 0.07 -26.43
C LEU A 561 -7.56 1.44 -26.28
N LEU A 562 -6.79 2.49 -26.01
CA LEU A 562 -7.32 3.83 -25.86
C LEU A 562 -7.92 4.38 -27.15
N ASP A 563 -7.35 4.08 -28.32
CA ASP A 563 -7.87 4.53 -29.61
C ASP A 563 -9.20 3.86 -29.94
N GLU A 564 -9.37 2.57 -29.63
CA GLU A 564 -10.62 1.85 -29.83
C GLU A 564 -11.74 2.34 -28.89
N LEU A 565 -11.44 2.55 -27.61
CA LEU A 565 -12.44 2.94 -26.62
C LEU A 565 -12.67 4.46 -26.52
N ARG A 566 -11.85 5.30 -27.17
CA ARG A 566 -11.94 6.76 -27.11
C ARG A 566 -13.31 7.33 -27.52
N PRO A 567 -13.99 6.83 -28.57
CA PRO A 567 -15.34 7.31 -28.91
C PRO A 567 -16.34 7.11 -27.77
N HIS A 568 -16.28 5.94 -27.12
CA HIS A 568 -17.15 5.58 -26.01
C HIS A 568 -16.79 6.36 -24.73
N ALA A 569 -15.50 6.61 -24.47
CA ALA A 569 -15.03 7.34 -23.30
C ALA A 569 -15.63 8.76 -23.21
N ALA A 570 -15.87 9.43 -24.35
CA ALA A 570 -16.49 10.73 -24.39
C ALA A 570 -17.97 10.69 -23.96
N ASP A 571 -18.70 9.64 -24.34
CA ASP A 571 -20.09 9.43 -23.96
C ASP A 571 -20.21 9.04 -22.48
N TRP A 572 -19.30 8.20 -21.97
CA TRP A 572 -19.24 7.87 -20.54
C TRP A 572 -18.90 9.09 -19.68
N ALA A 573 -17.95 9.92 -20.10
CA ALA A 573 -17.63 11.17 -19.40
C ALA A 573 -18.84 12.11 -19.29
N ALA A 574 -19.73 12.16 -20.30
CA ALA A 574 -20.91 13.01 -20.30
C ALA A 574 -21.98 12.60 -19.25
N ARG A 575 -21.90 11.36 -18.73
CA ARG A 575 -22.76 10.88 -17.64
C ARG A 575 -22.45 11.54 -16.29
N HIS A 576 -21.27 12.15 -16.15
CA HIS A 576 -20.80 12.83 -14.93
C HIS A 576 -20.65 14.34 -15.16
N PRO A 577 -21.74 15.15 -15.17
CA PRO A 577 -21.69 16.56 -15.58
C PRO A 577 -20.68 17.42 -14.81
N ALA A 578 -20.44 17.10 -13.53
CA ALA A 578 -19.47 17.82 -12.70
C ALA A 578 -18.00 17.48 -13.08
N LEU A 579 -17.74 16.30 -13.62
CA LEU A 579 -16.42 15.76 -13.95
C LEU A 579 -16.20 15.65 -15.47
N GLU A 580 -17.22 15.91 -16.31
CA GLU A 580 -17.19 15.68 -17.76
C GLU A 580 -15.96 16.26 -18.45
N ARG A 581 -15.64 17.52 -18.15
CA ARG A 581 -14.52 18.21 -18.83
C ARG A 581 -13.17 17.64 -18.46
N ILE A 582 -12.95 17.28 -17.20
CA ILE A 582 -11.70 16.66 -16.77
C ILE A 582 -11.57 15.24 -17.32
N LEU A 583 -12.64 14.45 -17.33
CA LEU A 583 -12.68 13.11 -17.91
C LEU A 583 -12.42 13.11 -19.43
N LYS A 584 -12.96 14.08 -20.17
CA LYS A 584 -12.68 14.23 -21.61
C LYS A 584 -11.21 14.49 -21.94
N THR A 585 -10.43 15.00 -20.99
CA THR A 585 -8.98 15.17 -21.16
C THR A 585 -8.18 13.92 -20.74
N GLN A 586 -8.84 12.94 -20.12
CA GLN A 586 -8.23 11.71 -19.58
C GLN A 586 -9.11 10.50 -19.98
N PRO A 587 -9.08 10.05 -21.25
CA PRO A 587 -9.95 8.98 -21.73
C PRO A 587 -9.71 7.65 -21.01
N ASP A 588 -8.48 7.36 -20.59
CA ASP A 588 -8.13 6.22 -19.74
C ASP A 588 -8.88 6.26 -18.40
N MET A 589 -8.98 7.43 -17.77
CA MET A 589 -9.75 7.60 -16.53
C MET A 589 -11.26 7.43 -16.75
N ALA A 590 -11.80 7.86 -17.90
CA ALA A 590 -13.21 7.65 -18.23
C ALA A 590 -13.54 6.15 -18.43
N ILE A 591 -12.63 5.39 -19.05
CA ILE A 591 -12.74 3.92 -19.20
C ILE A 591 -12.68 3.27 -17.80
N GLY A 592 -11.68 3.65 -16.99
CA GLY A 592 -11.53 3.16 -15.63
C GLY A 592 -12.76 3.44 -14.77
N LEU A 593 -13.33 4.64 -14.86
CA LEU A 593 -14.55 5.00 -14.14
C LEU A 593 -15.75 4.14 -14.56
N ARG A 594 -15.89 3.90 -15.85
CA ARG A 594 -16.95 3.04 -16.37
C ARG A 594 -16.85 1.60 -15.82
N LEU A 595 -15.64 1.04 -15.80
CA LEU A 595 -15.38 -0.27 -15.20
C LEU A 595 -15.65 -0.26 -13.70
N PHE A 596 -15.21 0.78 -12.99
CA PHE A 596 -15.44 0.93 -11.56
C PHE A 596 -16.94 0.93 -11.23
N GLU A 597 -17.74 1.73 -11.93
CA GLU A 597 -19.19 1.77 -11.74
C GLU A 597 -19.84 0.42 -12.01
N SER A 598 -19.52 -0.18 -13.15
CA SER A 598 -20.09 -1.46 -13.55
C SER A 598 -19.73 -2.60 -12.59
N LEU A 599 -18.50 -2.65 -12.11
CA LEU A 599 -18.02 -3.73 -11.24
C LEU A 599 -18.45 -3.56 -9.79
N HIS A 600 -18.46 -2.32 -9.28
CA HIS A 600 -18.54 -2.08 -7.84
C HIS A 600 -19.80 -1.34 -7.37
N ILE A 601 -20.52 -0.65 -8.26
CA ILE A 601 -21.69 0.15 -7.89
C ILE A 601 -22.99 -0.48 -8.38
N VAL A 602 -23.02 -0.93 -9.63
CA VAL A 602 -24.20 -1.56 -10.21
C VAL A 602 -24.53 -2.87 -9.46
N ASP A 603 -25.81 -3.10 -9.20
CA ASP A 603 -26.32 -4.26 -8.46
C ASP A 603 -25.66 -4.43 -7.07
N GLY A 604 -25.20 -3.35 -6.45
CA GLY A 604 -24.49 -3.39 -5.17
C GLY A 604 -23.10 -4.01 -5.23
N GLY A 605 -22.50 -4.14 -6.43
CA GLY A 605 -21.16 -4.69 -6.62
C GLY A 605 -21.03 -6.21 -6.37
N VAL A 606 -22.12 -6.95 -6.43
CA VAL A 606 -22.11 -8.41 -6.15
C VAL A 606 -22.26 -9.21 -7.44
N GLY A 607 -21.41 -10.25 -7.59
CA GLY A 607 -21.51 -11.24 -8.69
C GLY A 607 -21.15 -10.69 -10.07
N ARG A 608 -20.32 -9.66 -10.15
CA ARG A 608 -19.93 -9.00 -11.40
C ARG A 608 -18.50 -9.31 -11.84
N GLU A 609 -17.71 -9.94 -11.00
CA GLU A 609 -16.28 -10.23 -11.18
C GLU A 609 -15.95 -11.10 -12.40
N ASN A 610 -16.92 -11.91 -12.86
CA ASN A 610 -16.72 -12.86 -13.97
C ASN A 610 -17.44 -12.45 -15.27
N ARG A 611 -17.94 -11.20 -15.36
CA ARG A 611 -18.58 -10.73 -16.58
C ARG A 611 -17.54 -10.36 -17.65
N ASP A 612 -17.90 -10.56 -18.92
CA ASP A 612 -17.04 -10.13 -20.03
C ASP A 612 -16.98 -8.60 -20.12
N LEU A 613 -15.90 -8.11 -20.73
CA LEU A 613 -15.59 -6.68 -20.82
C LEU A 613 -16.72 -5.87 -21.45
N TRP A 614 -17.27 -6.34 -22.58
CA TRP A 614 -18.28 -5.56 -23.31
C TRP A 614 -19.59 -5.47 -22.52
N THR A 615 -20.01 -6.56 -21.88
CA THR A 615 -21.14 -6.51 -20.93
C THR A 615 -20.89 -5.48 -19.82
N LEU A 616 -19.68 -5.43 -19.24
CA LEU A 616 -19.36 -4.45 -18.19
C LEU A 616 -19.37 -3.01 -18.72
N LEU A 617 -18.93 -2.78 -19.95
CA LEU A 617 -18.90 -1.43 -20.54
C LEU A 617 -20.28 -0.93 -21.00
N GLU A 618 -21.20 -1.83 -21.33
CA GLU A 618 -22.55 -1.53 -21.82
C GLU A 618 -23.61 -1.44 -20.71
N ASP A 619 -23.49 -2.23 -19.64
CA ASP A 619 -24.49 -2.52 -18.61
C ASP A 619 -24.88 -1.35 -17.67
N VAL A 620 -24.30 -0.18 -17.79
CA VAL A 620 -24.64 0.97 -16.92
C VAL A 620 -25.58 1.92 -17.66
N GLU A 621 -26.88 1.72 -17.50
CA GLU A 621 -27.91 2.71 -17.89
C GLU A 621 -28.10 3.80 -16.85
#